data_c918c1589bbf941bedd5238589619038
#
_entry.id   c918c1589bbf941bedd5238589619038
#
_cell.length_a   1.000
_cell.length_b   1.000
_cell.length_c   1.000
_cell.angle_alpha   90.00
_cell.angle_beta   90.00
_cell.angle_gamma   90.00
#
_symmetry.space_group_name_H-M   'P 1'
#
loop_
_entity.id
_entity.type
_entity.pdbx_description
1 polymer ?
#
loop_
_entity_poly.entity_id
_entity_poly.type
_entity_poly.pdbx_seq_one_letter_code
_entity_poly.pdbx_strand_id
1 'polypeptide(L)'
;MTKHNGKYYFQYGAPGTEFKVYADGVYVSDSPLGPFTYQQHNPMSYKPGGFVQGVGHSGTFQDLKGNYWHVGTCMLSLKYKFERRIGLYPTAFDPDGVMYSTTAFGDYPCWNADYDIKNPSDRFTGWMLLSYEKPVKVSSTDSIYSSSNLTDENMRTYWAAKTGEPGEWIEIDLGAMKHIKAIQLNYYDHKSVQHNRANDLYYQYRIYSSDNGTDWTLAVDKSDNDKDVPHDYIELGETLDARYLKLENIHVPSGNFCLSEFRVFGFADGEKPLPVRNFKVARDKQDKRNAMISWNPSSDAYGYNIYYGIAPEKLYNCITVNGADHYDFRGLDLGTTYYFAIEALNESGRSALSKVVKQ
;
A
#
# COMPACT_ATOMS: atom_id res chain seq x y z
N MET A 1 -8.93 11.45 -20.14
CA MET A 1 -10.40 11.67 -20.14
C MET A 1 -11.09 10.33 -20.29
N THR A 2 -12.08 10.03 -19.44
CA THR A 2 -12.87 8.79 -19.47
C THR A 2 -14.32 9.12 -19.84
N LYS A 3 -14.96 8.30 -20.67
CA LYS A 3 -16.39 8.43 -20.99
C LYS A 3 -17.17 7.34 -20.28
N HIS A 4 -18.24 7.72 -19.58
CA HIS A 4 -19.15 6.80 -18.91
C HIS A 4 -20.59 7.35 -18.95
N ASN A 5 -21.56 6.52 -19.35
CA ASN A 5 -22.99 6.87 -19.42
C ASN A 5 -23.28 8.25 -20.06
N GLY A 6 -22.62 8.55 -21.18
CA GLY A 6 -22.80 9.81 -21.89
C GLY A 6 -22.05 11.01 -21.36
N LYS A 7 -21.48 10.92 -20.15
CA LYS A 7 -20.66 11.97 -19.52
C LYS A 7 -19.18 11.78 -19.79
N TYR A 8 -18.43 12.88 -19.71
CA TYR A 8 -16.98 12.95 -19.90
C TYR A 8 -16.32 13.39 -18.60
N TYR A 9 -15.37 12.58 -18.14
CA TYR A 9 -14.63 12.76 -16.87
C TYR A 9 -13.20 13.17 -17.20
N PHE A 10 -12.89 14.45 -17.00
CA PHE A 10 -11.56 15.01 -17.20
C PHE A 10 -10.75 14.93 -15.93
N GLN A 11 -9.72 14.07 -15.92
CA GLN A 11 -8.85 13.82 -14.76
C GLN A 11 -7.65 14.75 -14.79
N TYR A 12 -7.18 15.14 -13.60
CA TYR A 12 -5.98 15.95 -13.43
C TYR A 12 -5.27 15.60 -12.14
N GLY A 13 -3.92 15.65 -12.13
CA GLY A 13 -3.10 15.36 -10.95
C GLY A 13 -2.66 16.62 -10.23
N ALA A 14 -2.65 16.58 -8.90
CA ALA A 14 -2.16 17.64 -8.01
C ALA A 14 -1.81 17.07 -6.61
N PRO A 15 -0.90 17.69 -5.83
CA PRO A 15 -0.10 18.88 -6.13
C PRO A 15 1.18 18.58 -6.91
N GLY A 16 1.84 17.43 -6.69
CA GLY A 16 3.08 17.06 -7.36
C GLY A 16 3.59 15.71 -6.90
N THR A 17 4.36 15.05 -7.76
CA THR A 17 4.79 13.66 -7.61
C THR A 17 5.71 13.41 -6.42
N GLU A 18 6.37 14.43 -5.90
CA GLU A 18 7.23 14.35 -4.72
C GLU A 18 6.48 14.34 -3.38
N PHE A 19 5.17 14.56 -3.41
CA PHE A 19 4.35 14.62 -2.20
C PHE A 19 3.55 13.34 -2.02
N LYS A 20 3.52 12.81 -0.78
CA LYS A 20 2.67 11.66 -0.42
C LYS A 20 1.17 11.90 -0.65
N VAL A 21 0.78 13.17 -0.72
CA VAL A 21 -0.59 13.62 -0.98
C VAL A 21 -0.89 13.83 -2.46
N TYR A 22 0.01 13.39 -3.36
CA TYR A 22 -0.24 13.44 -4.80
C TYR A 22 -1.47 12.60 -5.15
N ALA A 23 -2.43 13.22 -5.79
CA ALA A 23 -3.77 12.68 -6.01
C ALA A 23 -4.30 13.09 -7.38
N ASP A 24 -5.41 12.49 -7.79
CA ASP A 24 -6.14 12.91 -8.97
C ASP A 24 -7.54 13.42 -8.62
N GLY A 25 -7.90 14.51 -9.25
CA GLY A 25 -9.25 15.05 -9.24
C GLY A 25 -9.94 14.90 -10.58
N VAL A 26 -11.23 15.20 -10.60
CA VAL A 26 -12.10 15.05 -11.76
C VAL A 26 -12.99 16.27 -11.96
N TYR A 27 -13.11 16.69 -13.21
CA TYR A 27 -14.18 17.55 -13.70
C TYR A 27 -15.09 16.74 -14.64
N VAL A 28 -16.38 17.01 -14.63
CA VAL A 28 -17.41 16.26 -15.37
C VAL A 28 -18.14 17.19 -16.35
N SER A 29 -18.45 16.70 -17.55
CA SER A 29 -19.22 17.41 -18.58
C SER A 29 -20.09 16.47 -19.38
N ASP A 30 -21.16 17.01 -19.97
CA ASP A 30 -21.98 16.31 -20.95
C ASP A 30 -21.37 16.39 -22.37
N SER A 31 -20.32 17.16 -22.58
CA SER A 31 -19.61 17.33 -23.85
C SER A 31 -18.10 17.11 -23.68
N PRO A 32 -17.40 16.52 -24.68
CA PRO A 32 -15.95 16.32 -24.62
C PRO A 32 -15.14 17.63 -24.60
N LEU A 33 -15.75 18.72 -25.01
CA LEU A 33 -15.16 20.07 -25.02
C LEU A 33 -15.63 20.95 -23.88
N GLY A 34 -16.45 20.41 -22.97
CA GLY A 34 -16.99 21.17 -21.83
C GLY A 34 -18.29 21.89 -22.16
N PRO A 35 -18.76 22.79 -21.28
CA PRO A 35 -18.10 23.22 -20.05
C PRO A 35 -17.98 22.09 -19.04
N PHE A 36 -16.86 22.09 -18.28
CA PHE A 36 -16.60 21.10 -17.24
C PHE A 36 -16.96 21.65 -15.85
N THR A 37 -17.61 20.84 -15.05
CA THR A 37 -17.98 21.15 -13.66
C THR A 37 -17.13 20.31 -12.70
N TYR A 38 -16.62 20.92 -11.64
CA TYR A 38 -15.86 20.23 -10.59
C TYR A 38 -16.71 19.15 -9.93
N GLN A 39 -16.19 17.93 -9.84
CA GLN A 39 -16.81 16.86 -9.08
C GLN A 39 -16.61 17.14 -7.60
N GLN A 40 -17.66 17.29 -6.82
CA GLN A 40 -17.53 17.62 -5.38
C GLN A 40 -16.84 16.55 -4.57
N HIS A 41 -16.96 15.29 -4.98
CA HIS A 41 -16.23 14.18 -4.38
C HIS A 41 -14.81 14.06 -4.99
N ASN A 42 -13.98 15.05 -4.76
CA ASN A 42 -12.56 15.01 -5.06
C ASN A 42 -11.74 14.96 -3.76
N PRO A 43 -10.52 14.39 -3.77
CA PRO A 43 -9.90 13.70 -4.91
C PRO A 43 -10.62 12.38 -5.23
N MET A 44 -10.63 12.01 -6.52
CA MET A 44 -11.20 10.73 -6.99
C MET A 44 -10.29 9.54 -6.66
N SER A 45 -8.99 9.79 -6.53
CA SER A 45 -7.97 8.82 -6.16
C SER A 45 -6.98 9.47 -5.20
N TYR A 46 -6.80 8.90 -4.02
CA TYR A 46 -5.99 9.48 -2.94
C TYR A 46 -5.45 8.40 -2.02
N LYS A 47 -4.11 8.33 -1.88
CA LYS A 47 -3.43 7.38 -1.00
C LYS A 47 -2.24 8.04 -0.29
N PRO A 48 -2.49 8.84 0.77
CA PRO A 48 -1.43 9.57 1.47
C PRO A 48 -0.69 8.73 2.52
N GLY A 49 -1.15 7.52 2.81
CA GLY A 49 -0.61 6.61 3.83
C GLY A 49 -0.47 5.18 3.33
N GLY A 50 0.05 4.30 4.19
CA GLY A 50 0.46 2.94 3.86
C GLY A 50 1.87 2.89 3.27
N PHE A 51 2.31 1.71 2.84
CA PHE A 51 3.66 1.51 2.29
C PHE A 51 3.86 2.29 0.98
N VAL A 52 2.97 2.11 -0.01
CA VAL A 52 3.00 2.85 -1.28
C VAL A 52 2.09 4.06 -1.17
N GLN A 53 2.62 5.24 -1.49
CA GLN A 53 1.94 6.52 -1.32
C GLN A 53 1.86 7.31 -2.63
N GLY A 54 0.86 8.21 -2.72
CA GLY A 54 0.60 9.02 -3.89
C GLY A 54 -0.09 8.21 -5.00
N VAL A 55 -1.03 8.81 -5.72
CA VAL A 55 -1.70 8.19 -6.87
C VAL A 55 -2.13 9.31 -7.81
N GLY A 56 -1.17 9.95 -8.45
CA GLY A 56 -1.43 11.04 -9.39
C GLY A 56 -0.80 10.80 -10.76
N HIS A 57 -0.93 11.73 -11.68
CA HIS A 57 -0.43 11.63 -13.06
C HIS A 57 -0.96 10.38 -13.76
N SER A 58 -2.22 10.29 -13.96
CA SER A 58 -2.94 9.05 -14.13
C SER A 58 -3.82 9.00 -15.37
N GLY A 59 -4.38 7.84 -15.60
CA GLY A 59 -5.46 7.59 -16.54
C GLY A 59 -6.37 6.48 -16.03
N THR A 60 -7.59 6.47 -16.51
CA THR A 60 -8.55 5.40 -16.23
C THR A 60 -8.92 4.69 -17.52
N PHE A 61 -8.91 3.38 -17.50
CA PHE A 61 -9.31 2.53 -18.63
C PHE A 61 -10.33 1.49 -18.17
N GLN A 62 -11.00 0.89 -19.14
CA GLN A 62 -11.93 -0.21 -18.92
C GLN A 62 -11.32 -1.51 -19.44
N ASP A 63 -11.37 -2.57 -18.65
CA ASP A 63 -10.92 -3.90 -19.08
C ASP A 63 -11.97 -4.59 -19.98
N LEU A 64 -11.60 -5.76 -20.52
CA LEU A 64 -12.47 -6.52 -21.41
C LEU A 64 -13.74 -7.09 -20.71
N LYS A 65 -13.77 -7.09 -19.38
CA LYS A 65 -14.92 -7.50 -18.56
C LYS A 65 -15.80 -6.33 -18.14
N GLY A 66 -15.43 -5.11 -18.57
CA GLY A 66 -16.16 -3.89 -18.27
C GLY A 66 -15.83 -3.24 -16.93
N ASN A 67 -14.81 -3.73 -16.18
CA ASN A 67 -14.35 -3.09 -14.95
C ASN A 67 -13.45 -1.89 -15.26
N TYR A 68 -13.54 -0.85 -14.46
CA TYR A 68 -12.66 0.31 -14.58
C TYR A 68 -11.47 0.20 -13.66
N TRP A 69 -10.33 0.64 -14.17
CA TRP A 69 -9.06 0.65 -13.47
C TRP A 69 -8.39 2.01 -13.61
N HIS A 70 -7.94 2.55 -12.52
CA HIS A 70 -7.15 3.77 -12.46
C HIS A 70 -5.67 3.42 -12.34
N VAL A 71 -4.89 3.88 -13.30
CA VAL A 71 -3.43 3.73 -13.33
C VAL A 71 -2.82 5.04 -12.91
N GLY A 72 -2.09 5.04 -11.82
CA GLY A 72 -1.47 6.26 -11.30
C GLY A 72 0.00 6.06 -10.94
N THR A 73 0.69 7.16 -10.79
CA THR A 73 2.07 7.21 -10.36
C THR A 73 2.17 7.12 -8.85
N CYS A 74 2.91 6.14 -8.35
CA CYS A 74 3.20 5.97 -6.93
C CYS A 74 4.65 6.34 -6.62
N MET A 75 4.86 6.92 -5.44
CA MET A 75 6.18 7.23 -4.90
C MET A 75 6.73 6.01 -4.17
N LEU A 76 7.95 5.59 -4.54
CA LEU A 76 8.63 4.42 -3.97
C LEU A 76 10.01 4.75 -3.39
N SER A 77 10.57 5.92 -3.66
CA SER A 77 11.91 6.26 -3.20
C SER A 77 12.04 7.74 -2.91
N LEU A 78 12.94 8.08 -1.96
CA LEU A 78 13.37 9.46 -1.72
C LEU A 78 14.67 9.82 -2.42
N LYS A 79 15.44 8.82 -2.85
CA LYS A 79 16.76 9.05 -3.45
C LYS A 79 16.64 9.81 -4.76
N TYR A 80 15.63 9.45 -5.54
CA TYR A 80 15.30 10.11 -6.79
C TYR A 80 13.83 10.47 -6.80
N LYS A 81 13.49 11.75 -6.63
CA LYS A 81 12.09 12.22 -6.58
C LYS A 81 11.24 11.90 -7.82
N PHE A 82 11.89 11.54 -8.92
CA PHE A 82 11.24 11.10 -10.14
C PHE A 82 11.28 9.57 -10.34
N GLU A 83 11.82 8.82 -9.40
CA GLU A 83 11.64 7.39 -9.39
C GLU A 83 10.20 7.08 -9.00
N ARG A 84 9.46 6.52 -9.95
CA ARG A 84 8.04 6.29 -9.86
C ARG A 84 7.70 4.88 -10.30
N ARG A 85 6.68 4.32 -9.69
CA ARG A 85 6.10 3.03 -10.07
C ARG A 85 4.63 3.21 -10.40
N ILE A 86 4.11 2.29 -11.17
CA ILE A 86 2.70 2.28 -11.55
C ILE A 86 1.90 1.59 -10.45
N GLY A 87 0.91 2.31 -9.91
CA GLY A 87 -0.16 1.73 -9.09
C GLY A 87 -1.39 1.48 -9.94
N LEU A 88 -2.10 0.39 -9.67
CA LEU A 88 -3.35 0.02 -10.34
C LEU A 88 -4.46 -0.10 -9.29
N TYR A 89 -5.51 0.69 -9.43
CA TYR A 89 -6.58 0.78 -8.44
C TYR A 89 -7.95 0.52 -9.06
N PRO A 90 -8.80 -0.29 -8.42
CA PRO A 90 -10.17 -0.48 -8.86
C PRO A 90 -10.93 0.85 -8.82
N THR A 91 -11.69 1.11 -9.88
CA THR A 91 -12.43 2.37 -10.06
C THR A 91 -13.87 2.07 -10.40
N ALA A 92 -14.79 2.91 -9.92
CA ALA A 92 -16.20 2.79 -10.22
C ALA A 92 -16.86 4.16 -10.40
N PHE A 93 -18.11 4.10 -10.83
CA PHE A 93 -19.04 5.21 -10.87
C PHE A 93 -20.25 4.84 -10.00
N ASP A 94 -20.60 5.68 -9.06
CA ASP A 94 -21.78 5.46 -8.25
C ASP A 94 -23.08 5.81 -9.03
N PRO A 95 -24.28 5.53 -8.47
CA PRO A 95 -25.54 5.84 -9.14
C PRO A 95 -25.74 7.32 -9.49
N ASP A 96 -25.09 8.24 -8.77
CA ASP A 96 -25.14 9.69 -9.03
C ASP A 96 -24.11 10.13 -10.07
N GLY A 97 -23.30 9.18 -10.58
CA GLY A 97 -22.25 9.44 -11.57
C GLY A 97 -20.96 9.99 -10.93
N VAL A 98 -20.74 9.80 -9.65
CA VAL A 98 -19.46 10.14 -9.01
C VAL A 98 -18.42 9.09 -9.38
N MET A 99 -17.33 9.53 -9.99
CA MET A 99 -16.16 8.69 -10.28
C MET A 99 -15.26 8.62 -9.06
N TYR A 100 -14.88 7.42 -8.64
CA TYR A 100 -13.98 7.20 -7.48
C TYR A 100 -13.11 5.97 -7.66
N SER A 101 -11.90 5.98 -7.07
CA SER A 101 -11.02 4.83 -7.01
C SER A 101 -10.89 4.34 -5.57
N THR A 102 -10.97 3.02 -5.39
CA THR A 102 -10.74 2.40 -4.07
C THR A 102 -9.25 2.24 -3.83
N THR A 103 -8.68 3.04 -2.93
CA THR A 103 -7.27 3.00 -2.55
C THR A 103 -7.01 2.33 -1.20
N ALA A 104 -8.06 2.00 -0.45
CA ALA A 104 -7.99 1.16 0.73
C ALA A 104 -7.36 -0.19 0.36
N PHE A 105 -6.36 -0.63 1.12
CA PHE A 105 -5.59 -1.84 0.81
C PHE A 105 -4.94 -1.84 -0.60
N GLY A 106 -4.76 -0.68 -1.23
CA GLY A 106 -4.23 -0.58 -2.59
C GLY A 106 -2.75 -0.92 -2.72
N ASP A 107 -2.05 -1.17 -1.62
CA ASP A 107 -0.69 -1.70 -1.50
C ASP A 107 -0.65 -3.09 -0.83
N TYR A 108 -1.80 -3.73 -0.70
CA TYR A 108 -1.98 -5.12 -0.27
C TYR A 108 -2.37 -6.00 -1.47
N PRO A 109 -2.26 -7.33 -1.35
CA PRO A 109 -2.71 -8.22 -2.40
C PRO A 109 -4.18 -8.03 -2.75
N CYS A 110 -4.47 -7.89 -4.05
CA CYS A 110 -5.81 -7.66 -4.58
C CYS A 110 -6.11 -8.62 -5.73
N TRP A 111 -7.37 -9.05 -5.85
CA TRP A 111 -7.84 -9.80 -7.00
C TRP A 111 -7.74 -8.93 -8.28
N ASN A 112 -7.02 -9.41 -9.27
CA ASN A 112 -6.78 -8.72 -10.53
C ASN A 112 -7.99 -8.78 -11.48
N ALA A 113 -7.80 -8.36 -12.73
CA ALA A 113 -8.83 -8.34 -13.76
C ALA A 113 -9.32 -9.75 -14.20
N ASP A 114 -8.62 -10.82 -13.84
CA ASP A 114 -9.04 -12.18 -14.17
C ASP A 114 -10.25 -12.65 -13.35
N TYR A 115 -10.53 -11.96 -12.25
CA TYR A 115 -11.69 -12.24 -11.38
C TYR A 115 -12.86 -11.32 -11.72
N ASP A 116 -14.08 -11.89 -11.86
CA ASP A 116 -15.30 -11.12 -12.12
C ASP A 116 -15.87 -10.51 -10.85
N ILE A 117 -15.19 -9.49 -10.35
CA ILE A 117 -15.57 -8.74 -9.16
C ILE A 117 -16.04 -7.34 -9.58
N LYS A 118 -17.30 -7.04 -9.37
CA LYS A 118 -17.93 -5.78 -9.83
C LYS A 118 -17.80 -4.65 -8.83
N ASN A 119 -17.85 -4.95 -7.51
CA ASN A 119 -17.65 -3.92 -6.50
C ASN A 119 -16.15 -3.73 -6.24
N PRO A 120 -15.59 -2.53 -6.47
CA PRO A 120 -14.17 -2.25 -6.26
C PRO A 120 -13.64 -2.63 -4.87
N SER A 121 -14.42 -2.47 -3.82
CA SER A 121 -14.01 -2.78 -2.45
C SER A 121 -13.84 -4.28 -2.17
N ASP A 122 -14.47 -5.15 -2.97
CA ASP A 122 -14.41 -6.60 -2.80
C ASP A 122 -13.16 -7.22 -3.43
N ARG A 123 -12.32 -6.39 -4.08
CA ARG A 123 -11.07 -6.87 -4.67
C ARG A 123 -9.95 -7.11 -3.67
N PHE A 124 -10.05 -6.62 -2.45
CA PHE A 124 -9.11 -6.95 -1.39
C PHE A 124 -9.19 -8.44 -1.05
N THR A 125 -8.05 -9.14 -1.07
CA THR A 125 -8.01 -10.60 -0.83
C THR A 125 -8.38 -10.99 0.60
N GLY A 126 -8.34 -10.06 1.54
CA GLY A 126 -8.44 -10.32 2.98
C GLY A 126 -7.11 -10.71 3.62
N TRP A 127 -6.03 -10.83 2.84
CA TRP A 127 -4.71 -11.17 3.38
C TRP A 127 -4.09 -9.95 4.06
N MET A 128 -3.90 -10.07 5.37
CA MET A 128 -3.37 -9.01 6.22
C MET A 128 -1.84 -9.03 6.20
N LEU A 129 -1.24 -7.91 6.58
CA LEU A 129 0.20 -7.80 6.76
C LEU A 129 0.62 -8.51 8.05
N LEU A 130 1.53 -9.48 7.94
CA LEU A 130 2.01 -10.32 9.03
C LEU A 130 3.39 -9.89 9.54
N SER A 131 4.11 -9.05 8.78
CA SER A 131 5.50 -8.68 9.05
C SER A 131 5.67 -7.35 9.76
N TYR A 132 4.62 -6.55 10.01
CA TYR A 132 4.75 -5.22 10.60
C TYR A 132 5.40 -5.25 11.99
N GLU A 133 6.50 -4.48 12.16
CA GLU A 133 7.31 -4.39 13.39
C GLU A 133 7.78 -5.74 13.96
N LYS A 134 7.92 -6.76 13.10
CA LYS A 134 8.42 -8.07 13.53
C LYS A 134 9.92 -8.05 13.72
N PRO A 135 10.43 -8.84 14.71
CA PRO A 135 11.86 -8.98 14.93
C PRO A 135 12.58 -9.55 13.72
N VAL A 136 13.69 -8.91 13.36
CA VAL A 136 14.51 -9.31 12.21
C VAL A 136 15.94 -9.55 12.64
N LYS A 137 16.52 -10.69 12.26
CA LYS A 137 17.96 -10.95 12.29
C LYS A 137 18.52 -10.90 10.89
N VAL A 138 19.77 -10.49 10.76
CA VAL A 138 20.46 -10.33 9.49
C VAL A 138 21.89 -10.83 9.58
N SER A 139 22.48 -11.24 8.45
CA SER A 139 23.87 -11.68 8.35
C SER A 139 24.85 -10.57 8.72
N SER A 140 24.59 -9.35 8.27
CA SER A 140 25.43 -8.19 8.52
C SER A 140 24.60 -6.90 8.41
N THR A 141 25.16 -5.76 8.84
CA THR A 141 24.51 -4.44 8.67
C THR A 141 25.57 -3.41 8.31
N ASP A 142 25.33 -2.64 7.28
CA ASP A 142 26.16 -1.51 6.89
C ASP A 142 25.74 -0.25 7.68
N SER A 143 26.55 0.05 8.72
CA SER A 143 26.46 1.30 9.48
C SER A 143 25.06 1.57 10.09
N ILE A 144 24.38 2.63 9.63
CA ILE A 144 23.12 3.15 10.19
C ILE A 144 21.85 2.50 9.61
N TYR A 145 21.98 1.59 8.63
CA TYR A 145 20.85 1.02 7.91
C TYR A 145 20.27 -0.19 8.66
N SER A 146 19.52 0.09 9.73
CA SER A 146 19.01 -0.88 10.68
C SER A 146 18.13 -1.97 10.07
N SER A 147 18.25 -3.21 10.60
CA SER A 147 17.35 -4.31 10.23
C SER A 147 15.88 -4.06 10.59
N SER A 148 15.58 -3.20 11.55
CA SER A 148 14.21 -2.79 11.87
C SER A 148 13.49 -2.09 10.71
N ASN A 149 14.24 -1.52 9.76
CA ASN A 149 13.67 -0.89 8.57
C ASN A 149 13.10 -1.90 7.55
N LEU A 150 13.28 -3.20 7.78
CA LEU A 150 12.74 -4.25 6.91
C LEU A 150 11.26 -4.56 7.16
N THR A 151 10.69 -4.03 8.24
CA THR A 151 9.31 -4.34 8.67
C THR A 151 8.57 -3.12 9.23
N ASP A 152 9.02 -1.89 8.92
CA ASP A 152 8.47 -0.64 9.46
C ASP A 152 7.36 -0.01 8.58
N GLU A 153 7.02 -0.63 7.45
CA GLU A 153 6.03 -0.14 6.46
C GLU A 153 6.34 1.28 5.95
N ASN A 154 7.63 1.61 5.90
CA ASN A 154 8.09 2.92 5.45
C ASN A 154 9.04 2.79 4.26
N MET A 155 8.53 2.98 3.06
CA MET A 155 9.30 2.93 1.82
C MET A 155 10.51 3.91 1.77
N ARG A 156 10.66 4.78 2.75
CA ARG A 156 11.73 5.80 2.83
C ARG A 156 12.92 5.37 3.69
N THR A 157 12.76 4.29 4.41
CA THR A 157 13.81 3.62 5.18
C THR A 157 14.24 2.36 4.45
N TYR A 158 15.39 1.84 4.77
CA TYR A 158 15.87 0.57 4.25
C TYR A 158 16.97 0.00 5.14
N TRP A 159 17.15 -1.30 5.06
CA TRP A 159 18.30 -1.99 5.59
C TRP A 159 19.29 -2.30 4.46
N ALA A 160 20.60 -2.30 4.79
CA ALA A 160 21.65 -2.74 3.89
C ALA A 160 22.63 -3.67 4.60
N ALA A 161 22.95 -4.79 3.98
CA ALA A 161 24.07 -5.64 4.35
C ALA A 161 25.42 -4.93 4.10
N LYS A 162 26.50 -5.44 4.64
CA LYS A 162 27.87 -4.92 4.36
C LYS A 162 28.31 -5.16 2.94
N THR A 163 27.78 -6.18 2.29
CA THR A 163 28.14 -6.60 0.95
C THR A 163 26.92 -6.94 0.09
N GLY A 164 27.11 -7.13 -1.22
CA GLY A 164 26.13 -7.72 -2.13
C GLY A 164 26.44 -9.18 -2.45
N GLU A 165 27.44 -9.78 -1.78
CA GLU A 165 27.90 -11.12 -2.07
C GLU A 165 26.84 -12.19 -1.76
N PRO A 166 26.88 -13.35 -2.44
CA PRO A 166 26.04 -14.49 -2.09
C PRO A 166 26.23 -14.91 -0.63
N GLY A 167 25.11 -15.30 0.01
CA GLY A 167 25.09 -15.76 1.40
C GLY A 167 24.80 -14.68 2.44
N GLU A 168 24.60 -13.41 2.05
CA GLU A 168 23.94 -12.44 2.93
C GLU A 168 22.47 -12.87 3.11
N TRP A 169 21.91 -12.68 4.30
CA TRP A 169 20.55 -13.16 4.60
C TRP A 169 19.78 -12.27 5.57
N ILE A 170 18.45 -12.42 5.51
CA ILE A 170 17.47 -11.81 6.41
C ILE A 170 16.61 -12.93 6.99
N GLU A 171 16.35 -12.93 8.31
CA GLU A 171 15.46 -13.83 9.01
C GLU A 171 14.41 -13.02 9.77
N ILE A 172 13.12 -13.29 9.53
CA ILE A 172 11.98 -12.65 10.22
C ILE A 172 11.32 -13.67 11.13
N ASP A 173 11.07 -13.30 12.40
CA ASP A 173 10.20 -14.04 13.32
C ASP A 173 8.81 -13.41 13.33
N LEU A 174 7.82 -14.09 12.76
CA LEU A 174 6.42 -13.63 12.73
C LEU A 174 5.72 -13.74 14.11
N GLY A 175 6.45 -14.20 15.15
CA GLY A 175 5.99 -14.27 16.53
C GLY A 175 5.17 -15.52 16.85
N ALA A 176 4.47 -16.08 15.89
CA ALA A 176 3.69 -17.34 15.98
C ALA A 176 3.56 -17.96 14.60
N MET A 177 3.04 -19.19 14.54
CA MET A 177 2.63 -19.79 13.28
C MET A 177 1.64 -18.89 12.56
N LYS A 178 1.83 -18.72 11.25
CA LYS A 178 1.00 -17.89 10.36
C LYS A 178 0.65 -18.67 9.10
N HIS A 179 -0.48 -18.34 8.51
CA HIS A 179 -0.95 -18.85 7.22
C HIS A 179 -0.55 -17.87 6.13
N ILE A 180 0.63 -18.06 5.56
CA ILE A 180 1.26 -17.16 4.60
C ILE A 180 0.70 -17.46 3.20
N LYS A 181 0.27 -16.42 2.48
CA LYS A 181 -0.29 -16.48 1.13
C LYS A 181 0.58 -15.81 0.08
N ALA A 182 1.26 -14.74 0.46
CA ALA A 182 2.13 -14.00 -0.45
C ALA A 182 3.29 -13.33 0.30
N ILE A 183 4.37 -13.10 -0.42
CA ILE A 183 5.56 -12.39 0.03
C ILE A 183 5.86 -11.30 -0.98
N GLN A 184 6.25 -10.12 -0.50
CA GLN A 184 6.73 -9.03 -1.34
C GLN A 184 8.08 -8.55 -0.86
N LEU A 185 9.07 -8.55 -1.76
CA LEU A 185 10.41 -8.04 -1.53
C LEU A 185 10.56 -6.71 -2.25
N ASN A 186 11.01 -5.68 -1.53
CA ASN A 186 11.25 -4.37 -2.11
C ASN A 186 12.74 -4.05 -1.96
N TYR A 187 13.54 -4.36 -2.99
CA TYR A 187 14.96 -4.05 -3.03
C TYR A 187 15.19 -2.54 -3.10
N TYR A 188 16.31 -2.10 -2.56
CA TYR A 188 16.73 -0.70 -2.59
C TYR A 188 18.14 -0.59 -3.18
N ASP A 189 18.50 0.59 -3.70
CA ASP A 189 19.81 0.85 -4.30
C ASP A 189 20.77 1.47 -3.29
N HIS A 190 21.60 0.63 -2.64
CA HIS A 190 22.65 1.08 -1.75
C HIS A 190 24.03 0.81 -2.33
N LYS A 191 24.84 1.87 -2.47
CA LYS A 191 26.16 1.81 -3.15
C LYS A 191 26.10 1.20 -4.58
N SER A 192 24.92 1.24 -5.17
CA SER A 192 24.74 0.78 -6.55
C SER A 192 25.44 1.72 -7.52
N VAL A 193 26.18 1.13 -8.48
CA VAL A 193 26.89 1.83 -9.55
C VAL A 193 26.30 1.50 -10.91
N GLN A 194 25.05 1.09 -10.94
CA GLN A 194 24.40 0.74 -12.18
C GLN A 194 24.29 1.93 -13.12
N HIS A 195 24.76 1.67 -14.31
CA HIS A 195 24.53 2.49 -15.45
C HIS A 195 23.78 1.63 -16.47
N ASN A 196 22.90 2.21 -17.26
CA ASN A 196 22.01 1.62 -18.28
C ASN A 196 22.66 0.58 -19.25
N ARG A 197 23.76 -0.06 -18.89
CA ARG A 197 24.55 -0.96 -19.72
C ARG A 197 24.92 -2.28 -19.05
N ALA A 198 24.46 -2.52 -17.82
CA ALA A 198 24.68 -3.79 -17.14
C ALA A 198 23.80 -4.87 -17.79
N ASN A 199 24.37 -6.04 -18.04
CA ASN A 199 23.65 -7.18 -18.61
C ASN A 199 23.12 -8.14 -17.55
N ASP A 200 23.33 -7.82 -16.26
CA ASP A 200 23.06 -8.64 -15.10
C ASP A 200 22.06 -7.96 -14.15
N LEU A 201 21.07 -7.26 -14.70
CA LEU A 201 20.01 -6.56 -13.97
C LEU A 201 18.95 -7.53 -13.45
N TYR A 202 19.34 -8.57 -12.75
CA TYR A 202 18.42 -9.54 -12.16
C TYR A 202 18.71 -9.73 -10.68
N TYR A 203 17.69 -10.21 -9.95
CA TYR A 203 17.77 -10.54 -8.52
C TYR A 203 17.59 -12.04 -8.36
N GLN A 204 18.53 -12.71 -7.69
CA GLN A 204 18.44 -14.13 -7.39
C GLN A 204 18.50 -14.36 -5.89
N TYR A 205 17.61 -15.21 -5.41
CA TYR A 205 17.48 -15.48 -3.98
C TYR A 205 16.75 -16.79 -3.73
N ARG A 206 16.80 -17.26 -2.47
CA ARG A 206 15.94 -18.31 -1.94
C ARG A 206 15.23 -17.83 -0.69
N ILE A 207 14.00 -18.31 -0.49
CA ILE A 207 13.27 -18.10 0.77
C ILE A 207 13.03 -19.47 1.38
N TYR A 208 13.42 -19.60 2.64
CA TYR A 208 13.19 -20.78 3.46
C TYR A 208 12.15 -20.44 4.53
N SER A 209 11.40 -21.45 4.96
CA SER A 209 10.45 -21.38 6.07
C SER A 209 10.87 -22.32 7.20
N SER A 210 10.46 -21.99 8.42
CA SER A 210 10.70 -22.81 9.61
C SER A 210 9.65 -22.56 10.68
N ASP A 211 9.34 -23.58 11.48
CA ASP A 211 8.45 -23.48 12.64
C ASP A 211 9.24 -23.11 13.92
N ASN A 212 10.51 -23.49 13.98
CA ASN A 212 11.34 -23.41 15.19
C ASN A 212 12.58 -22.49 15.06
N GLY A 213 12.85 -21.97 13.85
CA GLY A 213 14.01 -21.13 13.56
C GLY A 213 15.35 -21.88 13.41
N THR A 214 15.33 -23.22 13.39
CA THR A 214 16.53 -24.07 13.27
C THR A 214 16.45 -25.04 12.07
N ASP A 215 15.29 -25.62 11.85
CA ASP A 215 15.04 -26.57 10.77
C ASP A 215 14.37 -25.81 9.61
N TRP A 216 15.09 -25.67 8.50
CA TRP A 216 14.68 -24.85 7.37
C TRP A 216 14.28 -25.69 6.15
N THR A 217 13.15 -25.36 5.58
CA THR A 217 12.63 -25.96 4.34
C THR A 217 12.59 -24.89 3.25
N LEU A 218 13.04 -25.22 2.04
CA LEU A 218 12.97 -24.33 0.89
C LEU A 218 11.50 -24.10 0.50
N ALA A 219 11.07 -22.84 0.55
CA ALA A 219 9.70 -22.42 0.21
C ALA A 219 9.63 -21.74 -1.16
N VAL A 220 10.64 -20.92 -1.51
CA VAL A 220 10.70 -20.23 -2.80
C VAL A 220 12.13 -20.34 -3.35
N ASP A 221 12.29 -20.78 -4.59
CA ASP A 221 13.56 -20.75 -5.31
C ASP A 221 13.48 -19.81 -6.51
N LYS A 222 14.26 -18.75 -6.48
CA LYS A 222 14.46 -17.78 -7.56
C LYS A 222 15.94 -17.72 -7.96
N SER A 223 16.68 -18.80 -7.74
CA SER A 223 18.12 -18.87 -8.05
C SER A 223 18.44 -18.87 -9.54
N ASP A 224 17.46 -19.10 -10.39
CA ASP A 224 17.56 -19.07 -11.86
C ASP A 224 16.85 -17.83 -12.49
N ASN A 225 16.37 -16.88 -11.67
CA ASN A 225 15.73 -15.69 -12.21
C ASN A 225 16.70 -14.85 -13.06
N ASP A 226 16.29 -14.48 -14.25
CA ASP A 226 17.03 -13.67 -15.22
C ASP A 226 16.37 -12.30 -15.48
N LYS A 227 15.40 -11.90 -14.64
CA LYS A 227 14.61 -10.69 -14.84
C LYS A 227 14.93 -9.63 -13.79
N ASP A 228 14.86 -8.38 -14.23
CA ASP A 228 14.92 -7.19 -13.37
C ASP A 228 13.57 -7.01 -12.65
N VAL A 229 13.49 -7.50 -11.41
CA VAL A 229 12.29 -7.44 -10.56
C VAL A 229 12.63 -6.88 -9.17
N PRO A 230 12.97 -5.60 -9.05
CA PRO A 230 13.35 -4.99 -7.77
C PRO A 230 12.20 -4.93 -6.77
N HIS A 231 10.96 -5.11 -7.22
CA HIS A 231 9.75 -5.20 -6.38
C HIS A 231 9.05 -6.52 -6.69
N ASP A 232 9.62 -7.63 -6.19
CA ASP A 232 9.10 -8.95 -6.50
C ASP A 232 7.94 -9.31 -5.59
N TYR A 233 6.80 -9.64 -6.19
CA TYR A 233 5.60 -10.14 -5.51
C TYR A 233 5.45 -11.63 -5.83
N ILE A 234 5.52 -12.46 -4.79
CA ILE A 234 5.45 -13.90 -4.87
C ILE A 234 4.13 -14.35 -4.24
N GLU A 235 3.17 -14.74 -5.07
CA GLU A 235 1.98 -15.44 -4.61
C GLU A 235 2.30 -16.92 -4.45
N LEU A 236 2.04 -17.48 -3.27
CA LEU A 236 2.24 -18.89 -2.99
C LEU A 236 1.03 -19.67 -3.51
N GLY A 237 1.28 -20.73 -4.29
CA GLY A 237 0.22 -21.56 -4.86
C GLY A 237 -0.64 -22.26 -3.81
N GLU A 238 -0.02 -22.61 -2.67
CA GLU A 238 -0.67 -23.14 -1.48
C GLU A 238 -0.34 -22.29 -0.26
N THR A 239 -1.13 -22.43 0.80
CA THR A 239 -0.84 -21.76 2.07
C THR A 239 0.43 -22.34 2.67
N LEU A 240 1.38 -21.47 3.02
CA LEU A 240 2.58 -21.84 3.73
C LEU A 240 2.38 -21.56 5.23
N ASP A 241 2.34 -22.62 6.03
CA ASP A 241 2.28 -22.49 7.48
C ASP A 241 3.71 -22.40 8.02
N ALA A 242 4.06 -21.28 8.63
CA ALA A 242 5.39 -21.05 9.21
C ALA A 242 5.36 -19.94 10.25
N ARG A 243 6.35 -19.97 11.17
CA ARG A 243 6.66 -18.87 12.09
C ARG A 243 7.82 -18.01 11.60
N TYR A 244 8.82 -18.63 10.98
CA TYR A 244 10.03 -17.95 10.54
C TYR A 244 10.15 -18.00 9.01
N LEU A 245 10.62 -16.91 8.43
CA LEU A 245 11.05 -16.86 7.03
C LEU A 245 12.50 -16.39 6.98
N LYS A 246 13.28 -16.99 6.09
CA LYS A 246 14.66 -16.60 5.84
C LYS A 246 14.89 -16.38 4.34
N LEU A 247 15.28 -15.17 3.97
CA LEU A 247 15.70 -14.78 2.64
C LEU A 247 17.22 -14.86 2.54
N GLU A 248 17.73 -15.64 1.61
CA GLU A 248 19.15 -15.77 1.29
C GLU A 248 19.44 -15.12 -0.06
N ASN A 249 20.37 -14.17 -0.07
CA ASN A 249 20.86 -13.52 -1.29
C ASN A 249 21.75 -14.48 -2.10
N ILE A 250 21.49 -14.56 -3.40
CA ILE A 250 22.36 -15.23 -4.37
C ILE A 250 22.98 -14.20 -5.31
N HIS A 251 22.20 -13.24 -5.80
CA HIS A 251 22.69 -12.19 -6.67
C HIS A 251 21.85 -10.92 -6.54
N VAL A 252 22.53 -9.79 -6.47
CA VAL A 252 21.96 -8.46 -6.68
C VAL A 252 22.74 -7.76 -7.79
N PRO A 253 22.10 -6.94 -8.62
CA PRO A 253 22.71 -6.39 -9.84
C PRO A 253 23.97 -5.57 -9.57
N SER A 254 24.02 -4.86 -8.44
CA SER A 254 25.13 -3.99 -8.07
C SER A 254 24.98 -3.47 -6.64
N GLY A 255 26.09 -3.09 -6.02
CA GLY A 255 26.09 -2.54 -4.65
C GLY A 255 25.89 -3.59 -3.58
N ASN A 256 25.27 -3.18 -2.47
CA ASN A 256 25.04 -4.06 -1.33
C ASN A 256 23.66 -4.73 -1.43
N PHE A 257 23.52 -5.91 -0.83
CA PHE A 257 22.20 -6.51 -0.62
C PHE A 257 21.40 -5.62 0.34
N CYS A 258 20.32 -5.04 -0.16
CA CYS A 258 19.51 -4.12 0.63
C CYS A 258 18.04 -4.12 0.20
N LEU A 259 17.17 -3.99 1.19
CA LEU A 259 15.73 -3.92 1.00
C LEU A 259 15.16 -2.74 1.79
N SER A 260 14.17 -2.05 1.20
CA SER A 260 13.32 -1.12 1.94
C SER A 260 12.26 -1.85 2.75
N GLU A 261 11.81 -3.04 2.29
CA GLU A 261 10.78 -3.77 3.03
C GLU A 261 10.75 -5.25 2.64
N PHE A 262 10.46 -6.10 3.63
CA PHE A 262 10.14 -7.51 3.46
C PHE A 262 8.72 -7.75 3.97
N ARG A 263 7.73 -7.67 3.08
CA ARG A 263 6.32 -7.77 3.42
C ARG A 263 5.83 -9.20 3.30
N VAL A 264 5.10 -9.66 4.31
CA VAL A 264 4.50 -11.01 4.35
C VAL A 264 3.00 -10.85 4.51
N PHE A 265 2.23 -11.49 3.65
CA PHE A 265 0.77 -11.39 3.64
C PHE A 265 0.11 -12.74 3.86
N GLY A 266 -1.01 -12.71 4.59
CA GLY A 266 -1.79 -13.90 4.93
C GLY A 266 -2.74 -13.62 6.08
N PHE A 267 -2.85 -14.56 7.01
CA PHE A 267 -3.68 -14.39 8.20
C PHE A 267 -3.16 -15.20 9.39
N ALA A 268 -3.54 -14.78 10.57
CA ALA A 268 -3.24 -15.43 11.84
C ALA A 268 -4.49 -16.09 12.43
N ASP A 269 -4.28 -17.10 13.28
CA ASP A 269 -5.32 -17.74 14.10
C ASP A 269 -5.62 -16.88 15.34
N GLY A 270 -6.21 -15.74 15.16
CA GLY A 270 -6.53 -14.82 16.25
C GLY A 270 -7.86 -14.14 16.04
N GLU A 271 -8.30 -13.42 17.08
CA GLU A 271 -9.49 -12.59 16.97
C GLU A 271 -9.20 -11.32 16.14
N LYS A 272 -10.18 -10.89 15.35
CA LYS A 272 -10.15 -9.60 14.69
C LYS A 272 -10.17 -8.47 15.72
N PRO A 273 -9.61 -7.29 15.40
CA PRO A 273 -9.62 -6.19 16.35
C PRO A 273 -11.05 -5.76 16.74
N LEU A 274 -11.19 -5.27 17.95
CA LEU A 274 -12.45 -4.65 18.37
C LEU A 274 -12.67 -3.33 17.62
N PRO A 275 -13.94 -2.91 17.43
CA PRO A 275 -14.25 -1.62 16.83
C PRO A 275 -13.59 -0.46 17.58
N VAL A 276 -13.05 0.50 16.83
CA VAL A 276 -12.38 1.67 17.38
C VAL A 276 -13.32 2.49 18.26
N ARG A 277 -12.82 2.91 19.42
CA ARG A 277 -13.58 3.72 20.40
C ARG A 277 -13.10 5.17 20.39
N ASN A 278 -14.01 6.07 20.82
CA ASN A 278 -13.72 7.51 20.94
C ASN A 278 -13.18 8.16 19.66
N PHE A 279 -13.62 7.67 18.50
CA PHE A 279 -13.28 8.27 17.23
C PHE A 279 -13.85 9.69 17.12
N LYS A 280 -12.99 10.66 16.91
CA LYS A 280 -13.33 12.09 16.85
C LYS A 280 -12.63 12.74 15.67
N VAL A 281 -13.32 13.67 15.05
CA VAL A 281 -12.78 14.56 14.03
C VAL A 281 -13.07 16.00 14.46
N ALA A 282 -12.09 16.86 14.42
CA ALA A 282 -12.27 18.27 14.80
C ALA A 282 -11.57 19.16 13.76
N ARG A 283 -12.33 19.97 13.03
CA ARG A 283 -11.76 20.95 12.12
C ARG A 283 -11.03 22.05 12.90
N ASP A 284 -9.90 22.47 12.37
CA ASP A 284 -9.17 23.61 12.94
C ASP A 284 -10.00 24.90 12.91
N LYS A 285 -9.89 25.69 13.97
CA LYS A 285 -10.68 26.92 14.11
C LYS A 285 -10.18 28.06 13.22
N GLN A 286 -8.89 28.08 12.94
CA GLN A 286 -8.23 29.13 12.13
C GLN A 286 -8.24 28.78 10.65
N ASP A 287 -7.95 27.52 10.32
CA ASP A 287 -7.97 27.02 8.95
C ASP A 287 -8.82 25.75 8.84
N LYS A 288 -10.07 25.92 8.45
CA LYS A 288 -11.03 24.82 8.33
C LYS A 288 -10.71 23.81 7.23
N ARG A 289 -9.63 24.00 6.46
CA ARG A 289 -9.09 22.98 5.56
C ARG A 289 -8.36 21.88 6.31
N ASN A 290 -7.98 22.15 7.54
CA ASN A 290 -7.31 21.19 8.43
C ASN A 290 -8.30 20.57 9.42
N ALA A 291 -8.02 19.33 9.81
CA ALA A 291 -8.76 18.64 10.86
C ALA A 291 -7.84 17.70 11.63
N MET A 292 -7.98 17.69 12.95
CA MET A 292 -7.38 16.67 13.80
C MET A 292 -8.35 15.49 13.92
N ILE A 293 -7.91 14.31 13.52
CA ILE A 293 -8.61 13.05 13.69
C ILE A 293 -7.92 12.29 14.81
N SER A 294 -8.68 11.78 15.79
CA SER A 294 -8.13 11.08 16.96
C SER A 294 -9.06 9.95 17.41
N TRP A 295 -8.46 8.93 18.03
CA TRP A 295 -9.19 7.76 18.54
C TRP A 295 -8.44 7.12 19.70
N ASN A 296 -9.11 6.21 20.41
CA ASN A 296 -8.42 5.35 21.37
C ASN A 296 -7.79 4.17 20.61
N PRO A 297 -6.46 3.96 20.71
CA PRO A 297 -5.82 2.84 20.06
C PRO A 297 -6.34 1.51 20.61
N SER A 298 -6.46 0.52 19.73
CA SER A 298 -6.72 -0.87 20.10
C SER A 298 -5.38 -1.55 20.41
N SER A 299 -5.27 -2.27 21.50
CA SER A 299 -4.01 -2.87 21.95
C SER A 299 -3.47 -3.98 21.04
N ASP A 300 -4.33 -4.50 20.17
CA ASP A 300 -4.06 -5.59 19.22
C ASP A 300 -4.05 -5.13 17.76
N ALA A 301 -4.19 -3.82 17.50
CA ALA A 301 -4.14 -3.26 16.17
C ALA A 301 -2.74 -2.74 15.82
N TYR A 302 -2.24 -3.09 14.63
CA TYR A 302 -1.03 -2.50 14.08
C TYR A 302 -1.31 -1.24 13.26
N GLY A 303 -2.54 -1.05 12.79
CA GLY A 303 -2.90 0.07 11.93
C GLY A 303 -4.39 0.34 11.87
N TYR A 304 -4.74 1.39 11.13
CA TYR A 304 -6.11 1.87 10.97
C TYR A 304 -6.35 2.36 9.56
N ASN A 305 -7.55 2.11 9.03
CA ASN A 305 -8.07 2.76 7.84
C ASN A 305 -9.09 3.80 8.24
N ILE A 306 -8.84 5.06 7.88
CA ILE A 306 -9.75 6.18 8.07
C ILE A 306 -10.43 6.44 6.74
N TYR A 307 -11.72 6.13 6.65
CA TYR A 307 -12.54 6.39 5.48
C TYR A 307 -13.20 7.75 5.59
N TYR A 308 -13.30 8.47 4.47
CA TYR A 308 -14.01 9.74 4.44
C TYR A 308 -14.63 10.04 3.08
N GLY A 309 -15.63 10.94 3.10
CA GLY A 309 -16.34 11.39 1.91
C GLY A 309 -17.37 12.45 2.23
N ILE A 310 -18.21 12.82 1.26
CA ILE A 310 -19.17 13.92 1.35
C ILE A 310 -20.59 13.48 1.74
N ALA A 311 -20.81 12.19 1.91
CA ALA A 311 -22.06 11.63 2.41
C ALA A 311 -21.76 10.37 3.24
N PRO A 312 -22.66 9.98 4.19
CA PRO A 312 -22.42 8.81 5.05
C PRO A 312 -22.21 7.50 4.28
N GLU A 313 -22.87 7.37 3.12
CA GLU A 313 -22.80 6.23 2.21
C GLU A 313 -21.72 6.35 1.12
N LYS A 314 -21.00 7.49 1.07
CA LYS A 314 -19.98 7.80 0.07
C LYS A 314 -18.61 8.03 0.71
N LEU A 315 -18.15 7.09 1.55
CA LEU A 315 -16.84 7.14 2.19
C LEU A 315 -15.78 6.52 1.25
N TYR A 316 -15.58 7.12 0.07
CA TYR A 316 -14.78 6.52 -1.00
C TYR A 316 -13.27 6.69 -0.82
N ASN A 317 -12.84 7.70 -0.06
CA ASN A 317 -11.43 7.94 0.21
C ASN A 317 -10.97 7.23 1.48
N CYS A 318 -9.72 6.77 1.48
CA CYS A 318 -9.12 6.08 2.61
C CYS A 318 -7.72 6.62 2.92
N ILE A 319 -7.43 6.75 4.21
CA ILE A 319 -6.11 7.06 4.75
C ILE A 319 -5.69 5.90 5.64
N THR A 320 -4.64 5.19 5.28
CA THR A 320 -4.06 4.13 6.11
C THR A 320 -2.99 4.72 7.01
N VAL A 321 -3.05 4.44 8.30
CA VAL A 321 -2.04 4.85 9.30
C VAL A 321 -1.63 3.65 10.15
N ASN A 322 -0.33 3.50 10.39
CA ASN A 322 0.23 2.44 11.22
C ASN A 322 0.81 3.04 12.49
N GLY A 323 0.71 2.34 13.63
CA GLY A 323 1.33 2.72 14.89
C GLY A 323 0.91 4.10 15.45
N ALA A 324 -0.27 4.62 15.11
CA ALA A 324 -0.72 5.96 15.51
C ALA A 324 -2.09 5.93 16.17
N ASP A 325 -2.40 6.97 16.94
CA ASP A 325 -3.68 7.22 17.61
C ASP A 325 -4.34 8.52 17.14
N HIS A 326 -3.73 9.19 16.16
CA HIS A 326 -4.24 10.42 15.56
C HIS A 326 -3.72 10.61 14.14
N TYR A 327 -4.37 11.49 13.40
CA TYR A 327 -3.96 11.91 12.06
C TYR A 327 -4.27 13.40 11.85
N ASP A 328 -3.26 14.19 11.44
CA ASP A 328 -3.41 15.59 11.06
C ASP A 328 -3.80 15.66 9.57
N PHE A 329 -5.09 15.79 9.32
CA PHE A 329 -5.64 15.88 7.98
C PHE A 329 -5.53 17.32 7.45
N ARG A 330 -4.98 17.46 6.25
CA ARG A 330 -4.84 18.75 5.57
C ARG A 330 -5.33 18.64 4.13
N GLY A 331 -6.33 19.41 3.78
CA GLY A 331 -6.85 19.45 2.41
C GLY A 331 -8.35 19.20 2.29
N LEU A 332 -9.13 19.45 3.35
CA LEU A 332 -10.59 19.50 3.26
C LEU A 332 -11.02 20.77 2.52
N ASP A 333 -12.05 20.66 1.70
CA ASP A 333 -12.65 21.83 1.05
C ASP A 333 -13.40 22.71 2.05
N LEU A 334 -13.28 24.02 1.86
CA LEU A 334 -14.06 25.01 2.61
C LEU A 334 -15.54 24.90 2.21
N GLY A 335 -16.43 24.94 3.20
CA GLY A 335 -17.87 24.91 2.95
C GLY A 335 -18.43 23.50 2.62
N THR A 336 -17.60 22.48 2.50
CA THR A 336 -18.04 21.09 2.30
C THR A 336 -18.17 20.37 3.63
N THR A 337 -19.30 19.71 3.83
CA THR A 337 -19.51 18.77 4.93
C THR A 337 -18.87 17.43 4.60
N TYR A 338 -18.09 16.90 5.53
CA TYR A 338 -17.46 15.59 5.39
C TYR A 338 -17.97 14.61 6.45
N TYR A 339 -17.89 13.35 6.08
CA TYR A 339 -18.25 12.21 6.92
C TYR A 339 -17.04 11.29 7.04
N PHE A 340 -16.79 10.78 8.24
CA PHE A 340 -15.61 9.97 8.54
C PHE A 340 -16.01 8.72 9.30
N ALA A 341 -15.32 7.62 9.05
CA ALA A 341 -15.37 6.40 9.84
C ALA A 341 -14.00 5.74 9.88
N ILE A 342 -13.75 4.87 10.85
CA ILE A 342 -12.46 4.23 11.05
C ILE A 342 -12.65 2.74 11.35
N GLU A 343 -11.73 1.91 10.86
CA GLU A 343 -11.56 0.51 11.25
C GLU A 343 -10.14 0.26 11.75
N ALA A 344 -9.98 -0.69 12.66
CA ALA A 344 -8.68 -1.17 13.13
C ALA A 344 -8.25 -2.42 12.34
N LEU A 345 -6.94 -2.60 12.20
CA LEU A 345 -6.31 -3.69 11.45
C LEU A 345 -5.37 -4.49 12.34
N ASN A 346 -5.46 -5.83 12.31
CA ASN A 346 -4.46 -6.74 12.85
C ASN A 346 -4.19 -7.91 11.90
N GLU A 347 -3.34 -8.83 12.28
CA GLU A 347 -2.95 -9.98 11.45
C GLU A 347 -4.10 -10.98 11.20
N SER A 348 -5.18 -10.92 11.98
CA SER A 348 -6.37 -11.78 11.83
C SER A 348 -7.51 -11.13 11.06
N GLY A 349 -7.35 -9.85 10.69
CA GLY A 349 -8.32 -9.13 9.90
C GLY A 349 -8.55 -7.68 10.29
N ARG A 350 -9.75 -7.21 10.02
CA ARG A 350 -10.18 -5.84 10.28
C ARG A 350 -11.41 -5.81 11.18
N SER A 351 -11.50 -4.77 12.00
CA SER A 351 -12.68 -4.56 12.87
C SER A 351 -13.91 -4.18 12.05
N ALA A 352 -15.08 -4.19 12.71
CA ALA A 352 -16.21 -3.45 12.19
C ALA A 352 -15.89 -1.95 12.12
N LEU A 353 -16.48 -1.27 11.13
CA LEU A 353 -16.35 0.18 10.97
C LEU A 353 -16.99 0.91 12.15
N SER A 354 -16.38 2.00 12.60
CA SER A 354 -16.98 2.86 13.64
C SER A 354 -18.29 3.50 13.16
N LYS A 355 -19.02 4.11 14.08
CA LYS A 355 -20.10 5.03 13.69
C LYS A 355 -19.52 6.18 12.87
N VAL A 356 -20.31 6.63 11.87
CA VAL A 356 -19.92 7.76 11.02
C VAL A 356 -19.99 9.06 11.81
N VAL A 357 -18.92 9.84 11.74
CA VAL A 357 -18.80 11.17 12.35
C VAL A 357 -18.93 12.22 11.26
N LYS A 358 -19.81 13.21 11.47
CA LYS A 358 -20.03 14.35 10.56
C LYS A 358 -19.20 15.55 11.01
N GLN A 359 -18.58 16.27 10.06
CA GLN A 359 -17.81 17.51 10.27
C GLN A 359 -18.08 18.55 9.18
#